data_9bd91db8bb949799b9b4785b958ec50a
#
_entry.id   9bd91db8bb949799b9b4785b958ec50a
#
_cell.length_a   1.000
_cell.length_b   1.000
_cell.length_c   1.000
_cell.angle_alpha   90.00
_cell.angle_beta   90.00
_cell.angle_gamma   90.00
#
_symmetry.space_group_name_H-M   'P 1'
#
loop_
_entity.id
_entity.type
_entity.pdbx_description
1 polymer ?
#
loop_
_entity_poly.entity_id
_entity_poly.type
_entity_poly.pdbx_seq_one_letter_code
_entity_poly.pdbx_strand_id
1 'polypeptide(L)'
;MHSMIDHKSRRPRLVLLLVALSACAPTSDDTTPAAPAPLIGAWRSKLQFTSGAFASIKNLEFMYVFNAGGTLTESSNYDGAPPVPPAYGVWRQLSPLEFEAKYAFYITQPPKRFQDITGGAGWLPVGHGVFTERIRLARDGNSFESSMSYTAFDSLGAPAAGGGEATGRGTRIGF
;
A
#
# COMPACT_ATOMS: atom_id res chain seq x y z
N MET A 1 102.91 -18.67 -1.06
CA MET A 1 101.83 -17.76 -0.70
C MET A 1 100.51 -18.47 -0.97
N HIS A 2 99.93 -19.02 0.09
CA HIS A 2 98.73 -19.89 0.02
C HIS A 2 97.54 -19.07 0.36
N SER A 3 96.50 -19.08 -0.54
CA SER A 3 95.18 -18.58 -0.26
C SER A 3 94.27 -19.75 0.00
N MET A 4 93.73 -19.83 1.22
CA MET A 4 92.70 -20.78 1.64
C MET A 4 91.34 -20.32 1.13
N ILE A 5 90.60 -21.18 0.43
CA ILE A 5 89.23 -20.96 0.00
C ILE A 5 88.35 -21.70 1.03
N ASP A 6 87.52 -20.89 1.74
CA ASP A 6 86.63 -21.37 2.75
C ASP A 6 85.23 -21.72 2.05
N HIS A 7 84.88 -23.00 2.16
CA HIS A 7 83.69 -23.57 1.58
C HIS A 7 82.55 -23.51 2.59
N LYS A 8 81.70 -22.45 2.51
CA LYS A 8 80.53 -22.27 3.38
C LYS A 8 79.29 -22.98 2.74
N SER A 9 79.01 -24.14 3.32
CA SER A 9 77.86 -24.98 3.03
C SER A 9 76.54 -24.20 3.27
N ARG A 10 75.79 -23.96 2.21
CA ARG A 10 74.43 -23.42 2.30
C ARG A 10 73.42 -24.56 2.33
N ARG A 11 72.77 -24.75 3.48
CA ARG A 11 71.60 -25.64 3.63
C ARG A 11 70.39 -25.02 3.00
N PRO A 12 69.56 -25.71 2.16
CA PRO A 12 68.31 -25.20 1.64
C PRO A 12 67.31 -25.19 2.80
N ARG A 13 66.69 -24.01 3.02
CA ARG A 13 65.52 -23.85 3.88
C ARG A 13 64.28 -24.26 3.09
N LEU A 14 63.66 -25.36 3.47
CA LEU A 14 62.40 -25.84 3.00
C LEU A 14 61.33 -24.87 3.53
N VAL A 15 60.77 -24.03 2.65
CA VAL A 15 59.62 -23.17 2.96
C VAL A 15 58.35 -24.01 2.74
N LEU A 16 57.73 -24.42 3.85
CA LEU A 16 56.44 -25.10 3.83
C LEU A 16 55.35 -24.06 3.57
N LEU A 17 54.79 -24.02 2.36
CA LEU A 17 53.66 -23.16 1.98
C LEU A 17 52.38 -23.81 2.49
N LEU A 18 51.85 -23.34 3.65
CA LEU A 18 50.51 -23.72 4.09
C LEU A 18 49.44 -22.98 3.22
N VAL A 19 48.83 -23.71 2.30
CA VAL A 19 47.64 -23.25 1.59
C VAL A 19 46.45 -23.44 2.51
N ALA A 20 45.96 -22.34 3.12
CA ALA A 20 44.72 -22.34 3.86
C ALA A 20 43.53 -22.38 2.82
N LEU A 21 42.91 -23.55 2.70
CA LEU A 21 41.61 -23.66 2.00
C LEU A 21 40.55 -23.00 2.89
N SER A 22 40.18 -21.76 2.56
CA SER A 22 38.99 -21.15 3.10
C SER A 22 37.75 -21.84 2.48
N ALA A 23 37.14 -22.75 3.22
CA ALA A 23 35.85 -23.30 2.89
C ALA A 23 34.80 -22.19 3.03
N CYS A 24 34.38 -21.60 1.92
CA CYS A 24 33.12 -20.83 1.87
C CYS A 24 31.99 -21.81 2.18
N ALA A 25 31.46 -21.78 3.40
CA ALA A 25 30.16 -22.41 3.70
C ALA A 25 29.09 -21.66 2.92
N PRO A 26 28.20 -22.34 2.17
CA PRO A 26 27.06 -21.68 1.61
C PRO A 26 26.19 -21.16 2.76
N THR A 27 26.04 -19.85 2.88
CA THR A 27 24.99 -19.25 3.70
C THR A 27 23.67 -19.67 3.04
N SER A 28 22.97 -20.61 3.64
CA SER A 28 21.59 -20.91 3.29
C SER A 28 20.78 -19.66 3.61
N ASP A 29 20.45 -18.87 2.61
CA ASP A 29 19.39 -17.88 2.71
C ASP A 29 18.08 -18.66 2.94
N ASP A 30 17.80 -18.94 4.20
CA ASP A 30 16.54 -19.53 4.65
C ASP A 30 15.48 -18.43 4.60
N THR A 31 15.16 -17.97 3.38
CA THR A 31 14.08 -17.04 3.12
C THR A 31 12.78 -17.83 3.20
N THR A 32 12.37 -18.19 4.40
CA THR A 32 10.99 -18.62 4.64
C THR A 32 10.09 -17.49 4.13
N PRO A 33 9.19 -17.73 3.16
CA PRO A 33 8.29 -16.71 2.67
C PRO A 33 7.56 -16.07 3.86
N ALA A 34 7.64 -14.74 3.99
CA ALA A 34 6.94 -14.03 5.03
C ALA A 34 5.45 -14.39 4.94
N ALA A 35 4.82 -14.69 6.09
CA ALA A 35 3.39 -14.96 6.12
C ALA A 35 2.64 -13.79 5.47
N PRO A 36 1.59 -14.07 4.65
CA PRO A 36 0.83 -13.02 4.02
C PRO A 36 0.33 -12.00 5.04
N ALA A 37 0.40 -10.71 4.71
CA ALA A 37 -0.08 -9.65 5.60
C ALA A 37 -1.56 -9.89 5.94
N PRO A 38 -1.96 -9.84 7.21
CA PRO A 38 -3.30 -10.26 7.64
C PRO A 38 -4.44 -9.36 7.13
N LEU A 39 -4.13 -8.20 6.55
CA LEU A 39 -5.13 -7.32 5.92
C LEU A 39 -5.58 -7.80 4.52
N ILE A 40 -4.79 -8.66 3.85
CA ILE A 40 -5.12 -9.16 2.50
C ILE A 40 -6.50 -9.80 2.50
N GLY A 41 -7.33 -9.46 1.50
CA GLY A 41 -8.67 -9.99 1.31
C GLY A 41 -9.73 -8.93 1.06
N ALA A 42 -11.00 -9.34 1.10
CA ALA A 42 -12.15 -8.48 0.88
C ALA A 42 -12.78 -8.04 2.20
N TRP A 43 -13.23 -6.78 2.24
CA TRP A 43 -13.73 -6.13 3.44
C TRP A 43 -14.94 -5.25 3.14
N ARG A 44 -15.83 -5.12 4.10
CA ARG A 44 -16.93 -4.15 4.10
C ARG A 44 -16.77 -3.25 5.32
N SER A 45 -16.73 -1.94 5.13
CA SER A 45 -16.54 -0.95 6.19
C SER A 45 -17.71 0.02 6.25
N LYS A 46 -18.20 0.30 7.44
CA LYS A 46 -19.12 1.41 7.72
C LYS A 46 -18.30 2.63 8.07
N LEU A 47 -18.63 3.76 7.44
CA LEU A 47 -17.91 5.02 7.58
C LEU A 47 -18.83 6.12 8.10
N GLN A 48 -18.26 7.01 8.92
CA GLN A 48 -18.91 8.24 9.31
C GLN A 48 -17.93 9.39 9.20
N PHE A 49 -18.20 10.29 8.28
CA PHE A 49 -17.50 11.56 8.19
C PHE A 49 -17.91 12.47 9.35
N THR A 50 -16.94 13.09 10.00
CA THR A 50 -17.12 14.05 11.09
C THR A 50 -17.05 15.49 10.59
N SER A 51 -16.47 15.69 9.39
CA SER A 51 -16.35 16.99 8.74
C SER A 51 -16.37 16.85 7.20
N GLY A 52 -16.49 17.97 6.50
CA GLY A 52 -16.42 18.04 5.05
C GLY A 52 -17.71 17.68 4.33
N ALA A 53 -17.59 17.47 3.00
CA ALA A 53 -18.74 17.31 2.10
C ALA A 53 -19.59 16.07 2.42
N PHE A 54 -19.02 15.04 2.99
CA PHE A 54 -19.72 13.78 3.29
C PHE A 54 -20.26 13.69 4.72
N ALA A 55 -20.11 14.72 5.57
CA ALA A 55 -20.51 14.67 6.97
C ALA A 55 -22.01 14.45 7.20
N SER A 56 -22.84 14.88 6.26
CA SER A 56 -24.30 14.68 6.30
C SER A 56 -24.77 13.30 5.84
N ILE A 57 -23.90 12.53 5.17
CA ILE A 57 -24.25 11.23 4.62
C ILE A 57 -24.29 10.20 5.72
N LYS A 58 -25.42 9.51 5.86
CA LYS A 58 -25.63 8.42 6.81
C LYS A 58 -25.53 7.08 6.09
N ASN A 59 -25.12 6.04 6.84
CA ASN A 59 -25.01 4.68 6.31
C ASN A 59 -24.04 4.57 5.12
N LEU A 60 -23.01 5.41 5.08
CA LEU A 60 -21.96 5.30 4.08
C LEU A 60 -21.15 4.01 4.33
N GLU A 61 -20.98 3.21 3.27
CA GLU A 61 -20.22 1.98 3.32
C GLU A 61 -19.24 1.92 2.16
N PHE A 62 -18.05 1.39 2.46
CA PHE A 62 -17.02 1.06 1.48
C PHE A 62 -16.79 -0.43 1.44
N MET A 63 -16.52 -0.96 0.25
CA MET A 63 -15.99 -2.30 0.05
C MET A 63 -14.56 -2.19 -0.45
N TYR A 64 -13.65 -2.96 0.18
CA TYR A 64 -12.23 -3.00 -0.20
C TYR A 64 -11.81 -4.38 -0.66
N VAL A 65 -10.87 -4.40 -1.58
CA VAL A 65 -10.02 -5.57 -1.83
C VAL A 65 -8.58 -5.13 -1.64
N PHE A 66 -7.92 -5.65 -0.59
CA PHE A 66 -6.49 -5.47 -0.35
C PHE A 66 -5.73 -6.64 -0.97
N ASN A 67 -4.90 -6.38 -1.99
CA ASN A 67 -4.15 -7.39 -2.72
C ASN A 67 -2.76 -7.62 -2.11
N ALA A 68 -2.22 -8.83 -2.25
CA ALA A 68 -0.90 -9.20 -1.74
C ALA A 68 0.25 -8.32 -2.26
N GLY A 69 0.10 -7.72 -3.44
CA GLY A 69 1.10 -6.81 -4.03
C GLY A 69 1.08 -5.38 -3.50
N GLY A 70 0.32 -5.08 -2.42
CA GLY A 70 0.24 -3.72 -1.86
C GLY A 70 -0.67 -2.77 -2.64
N THR A 71 -1.49 -3.28 -3.56
CA THR A 71 -2.53 -2.51 -4.26
C THR A 71 -3.89 -2.74 -3.61
N LEU A 72 -4.81 -1.79 -3.78
CA LEU A 72 -6.19 -1.93 -3.34
C LEU A 72 -7.17 -1.38 -4.37
N THR A 73 -8.39 -1.89 -4.29
CA THR A 73 -9.57 -1.32 -4.95
C THR A 73 -10.63 -1.07 -3.89
N GLU A 74 -11.31 0.06 -4.01
CA GLU A 74 -12.43 0.44 -3.15
C GLU A 74 -13.63 0.82 -4.00
N SER A 75 -14.82 0.55 -3.50
CA SER A 75 -16.08 1.07 -4.02
C SER A 75 -17.01 1.43 -2.87
N SER A 76 -17.86 2.46 -3.06
CA SER A 76 -18.79 2.90 -2.04
C SER A 76 -20.25 2.66 -2.44
N ASN A 77 -21.14 2.74 -1.45
CA ASN A 77 -22.58 2.75 -1.67
C ASN A 77 -23.12 4.17 -1.87
N TYR A 78 -22.29 5.16 -2.13
CA TYR A 78 -22.68 6.53 -2.35
C TYR A 78 -22.89 6.79 -3.85
N ASP A 79 -24.16 7.01 -4.23
CA ASP A 79 -24.58 7.22 -5.61
C ASP A 79 -24.82 8.71 -5.93
N GLY A 80 -23.92 9.58 -5.49
CA GLY A 80 -24.02 11.00 -5.82
C GLY A 80 -23.88 11.30 -7.31
N ALA A 81 -23.27 10.38 -8.06
CA ALA A 81 -23.09 10.44 -9.51
C ALA A 81 -22.95 9.02 -10.08
N PRO A 82 -23.99 8.44 -10.70
CA PRO A 82 -23.88 7.13 -11.33
C PRO A 82 -23.10 7.18 -12.66
N PRO A 83 -22.28 6.17 -12.98
CA PRO A 83 -21.78 5.18 -12.05
C PRO A 83 -20.71 5.78 -11.15
N VAL A 84 -20.72 5.45 -9.85
CA VAL A 84 -19.62 5.81 -8.96
C VAL A 84 -18.37 5.02 -9.39
N PRO A 85 -17.31 5.67 -9.88
CA PRO A 85 -16.12 4.96 -10.27
C PRO A 85 -15.44 4.38 -9.03
N PRO A 86 -14.89 3.15 -9.12
CA PRO A 86 -14.12 2.60 -8.03
C PRO A 86 -12.88 3.46 -7.77
N ALA A 87 -12.41 3.46 -6.52
CA ALA A 87 -11.11 4.00 -6.18
C ALA A 87 -10.02 2.95 -6.33
N TYR A 88 -8.86 3.39 -6.73
CA TYR A 88 -7.66 2.57 -6.89
C TYR A 88 -6.53 3.15 -6.05
N GLY A 89 -5.73 2.27 -5.45
CA GLY A 89 -4.65 2.76 -4.60
C GLY A 89 -3.64 1.71 -4.17
N VAL A 90 -2.86 2.13 -3.19
CA VAL A 90 -1.80 1.33 -2.60
C VAL A 90 -1.98 1.28 -1.09
N TRP A 91 -1.46 0.21 -0.49
CA TRP A 91 -1.41 0.05 0.96
C TRP A 91 -0.08 -0.55 1.39
N ARG A 92 0.28 -0.31 2.64
CA ARG A 92 1.48 -0.88 3.26
C ARG A 92 1.20 -1.25 4.71
N GLN A 93 1.92 -2.23 5.20
CA GLN A 93 1.95 -2.58 6.61
C GLN A 93 2.95 -1.67 7.34
N LEU A 94 2.56 -1.15 8.50
CA LEU A 94 3.39 -0.31 9.35
C LEU A 94 3.89 -1.09 10.58
N SER A 95 3.03 -1.95 11.13
CA SER A 95 3.32 -2.86 12.23
C SER A 95 2.45 -4.12 12.08
N PRO A 96 2.58 -5.15 12.92
CA PRO A 96 1.81 -6.39 12.77
C PRO A 96 0.30 -6.23 12.61
N LEU A 97 -0.29 -5.19 13.21
CA LEU A 97 -1.74 -4.92 13.17
C LEU A 97 -2.09 -3.52 12.65
N GLU A 98 -1.11 -2.74 12.18
CA GLU A 98 -1.34 -1.39 11.69
C GLU A 98 -0.94 -1.25 10.24
N PHE A 99 -1.80 -0.59 9.47
CA PHE A 99 -1.64 -0.41 8.03
C PHE A 99 -1.97 1.02 7.64
N GLU A 100 -1.46 1.43 6.49
CA GLU A 100 -1.79 2.69 5.84
C GLU A 100 -2.20 2.40 4.41
N ALA A 101 -3.28 3.04 3.98
CA ALA A 101 -3.77 2.99 2.62
C ALA A 101 -3.89 4.40 2.04
N LYS A 102 -3.63 4.54 0.74
CA LYS A 102 -3.87 5.78 -0.02
C LYS A 102 -4.50 5.41 -1.34
N TYR A 103 -5.65 5.97 -1.64
CA TYR A 103 -6.41 5.64 -2.84
C TYR A 103 -7.16 6.84 -3.39
N ALA A 104 -7.42 6.83 -4.69
CA ALA A 104 -8.00 7.94 -5.42
C ALA A 104 -9.12 7.48 -6.35
N PHE A 105 -10.08 8.36 -6.58
CA PHE A 105 -11.18 8.16 -7.50
C PHE A 105 -11.46 9.45 -8.27
N TYR A 106 -12.09 9.32 -9.44
CA TYR A 106 -12.47 10.48 -10.22
C TYR A 106 -13.77 11.11 -9.70
N ILE A 107 -13.79 12.44 -9.67
CA ILE A 107 -14.98 13.23 -9.38
C ILE A 107 -15.57 13.69 -10.70
N THR A 108 -16.88 13.46 -10.86
CA THR A 108 -17.64 13.87 -12.04
C THR A 108 -18.80 14.75 -11.62
N GLN A 109 -19.28 15.59 -12.53
CA GLN A 109 -20.51 16.35 -12.35
C GLN A 109 -21.56 15.92 -13.39
N PRO A 110 -22.85 15.89 -13.03
CA PRO A 110 -23.91 15.56 -13.97
C PRO A 110 -24.02 16.62 -15.07
N PRO A 111 -24.53 16.24 -16.23
CA PRO A 111 -24.98 17.22 -17.26
C PRO A 111 -26.00 18.20 -16.66
N LYS A 112 -25.99 19.41 -17.15
CA LYS A 112 -26.90 20.46 -16.64
C LYS A 112 -28.38 20.14 -16.88
N ARG A 113 -28.70 19.36 -17.91
CA ARG A 113 -30.07 18.99 -18.29
C ARG A 113 -30.15 17.49 -18.54
N PHE A 114 -31.27 16.88 -18.16
CA PHE A 114 -31.48 15.44 -18.36
C PHE A 114 -31.39 15.03 -19.83
N GLN A 115 -31.85 15.89 -20.74
CA GLN A 115 -31.79 15.65 -22.18
C GLN A 115 -30.34 15.51 -22.71
N ASP A 116 -29.37 16.12 -22.04
CA ASP A 116 -27.97 16.01 -22.44
C ASP A 116 -27.46 14.56 -22.27
N ILE A 117 -27.98 13.81 -21.28
CA ILE A 117 -27.66 12.38 -21.08
C ILE A 117 -28.15 11.55 -22.27
N THR A 118 -29.39 11.78 -22.72
CA THR A 118 -29.97 11.06 -23.85
C THR A 118 -29.38 11.49 -25.19
N GLY A 119 -28.77 12.68 -25.27
CA GLY A 119 -28.06 13.20 -26.43
C GLY A 119 -26.57 12.76 -26.49
N GLY A 120 -26.13 11.88 -25.59
CA GLY A 120 -24.74 11.39 -25.58
C GLY A 120 -23.74 12.26 -24.83
N ALA A 121 -24.18 13.33 -24.16
CA ALA A 121 -23.35 14.11 -23.23
C ALA A 121 -23.28 13.36 -21.88
N GLY A 122 -22.14 12.82 -21.56
CA GLY A 122 -21.92 12.08 -20.33
C GLY A 122 -21.66 12.95 -19.11
N TRP A 123 -21.28 12.32 -18.04
CA TRP A 123 -20.77 12.96 -16.85
C TRP A 123 -19.39 13.58 -17.12
N LEU A 124 -19.24 14.86 -16.78
CA LEU A 124 -18.03 15.61 -17.10
C LEU A 124 -17.00 15.44 -15.96
N PRO A 125 -15.72 15.22 -16.28
CA PRO A 125 -14.67 15.17 -15.27
C PRO A 125 -14.46 16.57 -14.66
N VAL A 126 -14.41 16.65 -13.32
CA VAL A 126 -14.17 17.91 -12.59
C VAL A 126 -13.00 17.82 -11.63
N GLY A 127 -12.43 16.63 -11.44
CA GLY A 127 -11.27 16.46 -10.57
C GLY A 127 -11.14 15.03 -10.07
N HIS A 128 -10.48 14.90 -8.92
CA HIS A 128 -10.31 13.63 -8.23
C HIS A 128 -10.32 13.81 -6.72
N GLY A 129 -10.68 12.75 -6.02
CA GLY A 129 -10.59 12.65 -4.58
C GLY A 129 -9.47 11.74 -4.17
N VAL A 130 -8.82 12.03 -3.05
CA VAL A 130 -7.78 11.18 -2.45
C VAL A 130 -8.14 10.91 -1.00
N PHE A 131 -8.19 9.63 -0.65
CA PHE A 131 -8.28 9.18 0.72
C PHE A 131 -6.90 8.76 1.22
N THR A 132 -6.61 9.10 2.48
CA THR A 132 -5.50 8.52 3.25
C THR A 132 -6.11 7.92 4.51
N GLU A 133 -5.87 6.63 4.73
CA GLU A 133 -6.53 5.86 5.79
C GLU A 133 -5.50 5.13 6.63
N ARG A 134 -5.63 5.24 7.97
CA ARG A 134 -4.92 4.44 8.96
C ARG A 134 -5.84 3.36 9.46
N ILE A 135 -5.42 2.12 9.35
CA ILE A 135 -6.22 0.94 9.68
C ILE A 135 -5.55 0.20 10.83
N ARG A 136 -6.33 -0.12 11.85
CA ARG A 136 -5.92 -0.97 12.97
C ARG A 136 -6.73 -2.25 12.96
N LEU A 137 -6.09 -3.34 12.60
CA LEU A 137 -6.70 -4.67 12.54
C LEU A 137 -6.87 -5.24 13.96
N ALA A 138 -8.01 -5.85 14.22
CA ALA A 138 -8.22 -6.62 15.44
C ALA A 138 -7.35 -7.89 15.45
N ARG A 139 -7.04 -8.41 16.63
CA ARG A 139 -6.16 -9.59 16.79
C ARG A 139 -6.71 -10.86 16.15
N ASP A 140 -8.03 -10.97 16.03
CA ASP A 140 -8.70 -12.09 15.37
C ASP A 140 -8.61 -12.04 13.84
N GLY A 141 -8.13 -10.92 13.27
CA GLY A 141 -7.97 -10.74 11.83
C GLY A 141 -9.29 -10.54 11.07
N ASN A 142 -10.44 -10.41 11.76
CA ASN A 142 -11.76 -10.39 11.14
C ASN A 142 -12.45 -9.02 11.16
N SER A 143 -11.92 -8.08 11.92
CA SER A 143 -12.43 -6.71 11.98
C SER A 143 -11.29 -5.70 12.06
N PHE A 144 -11.58 -4.45 11.70
CA PHE A 144 -10.67 -3.33 11.89
C PHE A 144 -11.41 -2.05 12.28
N GLU A 145 -10.69 -1.13 12.89
CA GLU A 145 -11.06 0.27 13.03
C GLU A 145 -10.13 1.12 12.17
N SER A 146 -10.64 2.24 11.65
CA SER A 146 -9.82 3.15 10.86
C SER A 146 -10.12 4.62 11.15
N SER A 147 -9.13 5.46 10.85
CA SER A 147 -9.28 6.90 10.70
C SER A 147 -8.85 7.30 9.30
N MET A 148 -9.57 8.24 8.71
CA MET A 148 -9.43 8.59 7.31
C MET A 148 -9.46 10.10 7.13
N SER A 149 -8.63 10.61 6.23
CA SER A 149 -8.73 11.96 5.67
C SER A 149 -9.06 11.90 4.19
N TYR A 150 -9.91 12.82 3.75
CA TYR A 150 -10.30 13.01 2.37
C TYR A 150 -9.88 14.40 1.88
N THR A 151 -9.22 14.44 0.72
CA THR A 151 -8.86 15.68 0.05
C THR A 151 -9.40 15.65 -1.37
N ALA A 152 -10.12 16.71 -1.76
CA ALA A 152 -10.58 16.91 -3.13
C ALA A 152 -9.58 17.77 -3.92
N PHE A 153 -9.44 17.48 -5.20
CA PHE A 153 -8.63 18.23 -6.15
C PHE A 153 -9.49 18.55 -7.38
N ASP A 154 -9.28 19.72 -7.96
CA ASP A 154 -9.90 20.11 -9.22
C ASP A 154 -9.25 19.42 -10.43
N SER A 155 -9.74 19.74 -11.63
CA SER A 155 -9.23 19.18 -12.89
C SER A 155 -7.79 19.62 -13.24
N LEU A 156 -7.27 20.65 -12.59
CA LEU A 156 -5.89 21.13 -12.72
C LEU A 156 -4.97 20.57 -11.64
N GLY A 157 -5.51 19.80 -10.69
CA GLY A 157 -4.76 19.22 -9.58
C GLY A 157 -4.56 20.15 -8.40
N ALA A 158 -5.23 21.30 -8.35
CA ALA A 158 -5.21 22.18 -7.19
C ALA A 158 -6.21 21.67 -6.12
N PRO A 159 -5.89 21.84 -4.81
CA PRO A 159 -6.83 21.49 -3.74
C PRO A 159 -8.16 22.23 -3.90
N ALA A 160 -9.25 21.48 -3.79
CA ALA A 160 -10.61 21.96 -3.91
C ALA A 160 -11.36 21.86 -2.57
N ALA A 161 -12.45 22.58 -2.43
CA ALA A 161 -13.33 22.47 -1.27
C ALA A 161 -13.98 21.07 -1.21
N GLY A 162 -14.34 20.63 0.01
CA GLY A 162 -15.11 19.38 0.21
C GLY A 162 -14.35 18.26 0.91
N GLY A 163 -13.06 18.46 1.23
CA GLY A 163 -12.30 17.54 2.06
C GLY A 163 -12.94 17.28 3.43
N GLY A 164 -12.49 16.27 4.15
CA GLY A 164 -13.02 15.95 5.48
C GLY A 164 -12.31 14.80 6.17
N GLU A 165 -12.75 14.54 7.40
CA GLU A 165 -12.23 13.47 8.26
C GLU A 165 -13.33 12.46 8.54
N ALA A 166 -12.97 11.17 8.60
CA ALA A 166 -13.90 10.09 8.92
C ALA A 166 -13.29 9.06 9.85
N THR A 167 -14.17 8.29 10.48
CA THR A 167 -13.82 7.03 11.15
C THR A 167 -14.53 5.86 10.45
N GLY A 168 -13.90 4.69 10.48
CA GLY A 168 -14.43 3.48 9.84
C GLY A 168 -14.38 2.28 10.76
N ARG A 169 -15.27 1.31 10.50
CA ARG A 169 -15.26 -0.02 11.11
C ARG A 169 -15.51 -1.07 10.03
N GLY A 170 -14.49 -1.85 9.77
CA GLY A 170 -14.52 -2.87 8.73
C GLY A 170 -14.72 -4.27 9.30
N THR A 171 -15.39 -5.10 8.51
CA THR A 171 -15.55 -6.53 8.77
C THR A 171 -15.09 -7.30 7.53
N ARG A 172 -14.36 -8.38 7.74
CA ARG A 172 -13.90 -9.24 6.65
C ARG A 172 -15.09 -9.92 5.97
N ILE A 173 -15.07 -9.96 4.63
CA ILE A 173 -16.01 -10.76 3.84
C ILE A 173 -15.41 -12.17 3.75
N GLY A 174 -16.13 -13.15 4.24
CA GLY A 174 -15.74 -14.57 4.23
C GLY A 174 -16.87 -15.43 3.72
N PHE A 175 -16.59 -16.70 3.52
CA PHE A 175 -17.58 -17.74 3.17
C PHE A 175 -18.23 -18.27 4.42
#